data_1294d3d9c78018620e0d9ce1fe24b456
#
_entry.id   1294d3d9c78018620e0d9ce1fe24b456
#
_cell.length_a   1.000
_cell.length_b   1.000
_cell.length_c   1.000
_cell.angle_alpha   90.00
_cell.angle_beta   90.00
_cell.angle_gamma   90.00
#
_symmetry.space_group_name_H-M   'P 1'
#
loop_
_entity.id
_entity.type
_entity.pdbx_description
1 polymer ?
#
loop_
_entity_poly.entity_id
_entity_poly.type
_entity_poly.pdbx_seq_one_letter_code
_entity_poly.pdbx_strand_id
1 'polypeptide(L)'
;MKKILLLAILALGIGLQAFAQEDAIQRFFSKYMEDERFSRVYISPKMMQMAGGFLKNNAEGDKDAEQLGALIGKIKGIRILSSEEVNGKSLYTEAMSTLSRNRYEELMDVQDKGSSLKFMIREEGGLIRELTMISGGEKSFSLISMLGSFTYEDLNMLAEKTNIPGMDQYSKGSKGPK
;
A
#
# COMPACT_ATOMS: atom_id res chain seq x y z
N MET A 1 -39.54 26.96 -19.73
CA MET A 1 -38.69 27.40 -18.59
C MET A 1 -38.64 26.36 -17.47
N LYS A 2 -39.75 25.81 -16.94
CA LYS A 2 -39.76 24.81 -15.87
C LYS A 2 -38.99 23.50 -16.18
N LYS A 3 -39.01 23.01 -17.45
CA LYS A 3 -38.31 21.78 -17.87
C LYS A 3 -36.78 21.94 -17.94
N ILE A 4 -36.30 23.16 -18.26
CA ILE A 4 -34.86 23.47 -18.30
C ILE A 4 -34.30 23.57 -16.87
N LEU A 5 -35.08 24.10 -15.93
CA LEU A 5 -34.70 24.18 -14.51
C LEU A 5 -34.57 22.80 -13.87
N LEU A 6 -35.47 21.86 -14.24
CA LEU A 6 -35.45 20.48 -13.76
C LEU A 6 -34.22 19.70 -14.28
N LEU A 7 -33.81 19.92 -15.52
CA LEU A 7 -32.58 19.33 -16.09
C LEU A 7 -31.32 19.90 -15.47
N ALA A 8 -31.28 21.18 -15.10
CA ALA A 8 -30.15 21.79 -14.42
C ALA A 8 -29.96 21.25 -12.98
N ILE A 9 -31.05 20.98 -12.26
CA ILE A 9 -31.01 20.39 -10.91
C ILE A 9 -30.55 18.93 -10.97
N LEU A 10 -30.95 18.17 -12.01
CA LEU A 10 -30.52 16.79 -12.20
C LEU A 10 -29.02 16.69 -12.54
N ALA A 11 -28.47 17.66 -13.29
CA ALA A 11 -27.03 17.71 -13.63
C ALA A 11 -26.15 18.09 -12.43
N LEU A 12 -26.63 18.88 -11.48
CA LEU A 12 -25.90 19.23 -10.25
C LEU A 12 -25.80 18.07 -9.25
N GLY A 13 -26.72 17.11 -9.31
CA GLY A 13 -26.75 15.96 -8.37
C GLY A 13 -25.68 14.88 -8.62
N ILE A 14 -25.05 14.86 -9.80
CA ILE A 14 -24.11 13.80 -10.20
C ILE A 14 -22.66 14.13 -9.78
N GLY A 15 -22.37 15.37 -9.41
CA GLY A 15 -21.01 15.84 -9.12
C GLY A 15 -20.50 15.63 -7.70
N LEU A 16 -21.33 15.18 -6.75
CA LEU A 16 -21.00 15.20 -5.31
C LEU A 16 -20.56 13.85 -4.70
N GLN A 17 -20.44 12.81 -5.50
CA GLN A 17 -20.04 11.49 -4.95
C GLN A 17 -18.54 11.19 -4.98
N ALA A 18 -17.68 12.12 -5.41
CA ALA A 18 -16.25 11.87 -5.58
C ALA A 18 -15.38 12.11 -4.32
N PHE A 19 -15.92 12.56 -3.20
CA PHE A 19 -15.11 13.04 -2.06
C PHE A 19 -15.20 12.24 -0.78
N ALA A 20 -15.83 11.07 -0.75
CA ALA A 20 -16.05 10.34 0.50
C ALA A 20 -15.56 8.90 0.51
N GLN A 21 -14.57 8.54 -0.30
CA GLN A 21 -13.89 7.26 -0.10
C GLN A 21 -12.66 7.51 0.76
N GLU A 22 -12.90 7.74 2.06
CA GLU A 22 -11.85 7.73 3.05
C GLU A 22 -11.09 6.41 2.91
N ASP A 23 -9.78 6.52 2.72
CA ASP A 23 -8.86 5.41 2.53
C ASP A 23 -9.09 4.35 3.63
N ALA A 24 -9.43 3.13 3.22
CA ALA A 24 -9.75 2.04 4.14
C ALA A 24 -8.61 1.78 5.13
N ILE A 25 -7.38 1.90 4.65
CA ILE A 25 -6.17 1.79 5.46
C ILE A 25 -6.10 2.95 6.46
N GLN A 26 -6.41 4.17 6.05
CA GLN A 26 -6.41 5.31 6.96
C GLN A 26 -7.41 5.13 8.10
N ARG A 27 -8.62 4.65 7.82
CA ARG A 27 -9.61 4.31 8.86
C ARG A 27 -9.11 3.23 9.81
N PHE A 28 -8.47 2.19 9.27
CA PHE A 28 -7.88 1.14 10.09
C PHE A 28 -6.79 1.69 11.01
N PHE A 29 -5.88 2.52 10.48
CA PHE A 29 -4.85 3.19 11.28
C PHE A 29 -5.43 4.09 12.36
N SER A 30 -6.45 4.89 12.02
CA SER A 30 -7.09 5.83 12.96
C SER A 30 -7.71 5.12 14.16
N LYS A 31 -8.21 3.89 13.97
CA LYS A 31 -8.79 3.08 15.04
C LYS A 31 -7.78 2.76 16.16
N TYR A 32 -6.50 2.63 15.81
CA TYR A 32 -5.43 2.25 16.74
C TYR A 32 -4.49 3.43 17.08
N MET A 33 -4.87 4.66 16.76
CA MET A 33 -4.00 5.83 16.97
C MET A 33 -3.68 6.13 18.43
N GLU A 34 -4.58 5.79 19.33
CA GLU A 34 -4.42 6.06 20.78
C GLU A 34 -4.06 4.80 21.57
N ASP A 35 -3.92 3.64 20.92
CA ASP A 35 -3.57 2.39 21.59
C ASP A 35 -2.05 2.28 21.72
N GLU A 36 -1.54 2.41 22.95
CA GLU A 36 -0.11 2.41 23.29
C GLU A 36 0.60 1.09 22.94
N ARG A 37 -0.13 0.01 22.75
CA ARG A 37 0.44 -1.27 22.31
C ARG A 37 0.93 -1.25 20.86
N PHE A 38 0.59 -0.20 20.10
CA PHE A 38 0.97 -0.09 18.69
C PHE A 38 2.10 0.92 18.46
N SER A 39 3.11 0.48 17.75
CA SER A 39 4.09 1.36 17.10
C SER A 39 3.53 1.86 15.77
N ARG A 40 3.73 3.14 15.51
CA ARG A 40 3.24 3.82 14.30
C ARG A 40 4.35 4.60 13.64
N VAL A 41 4.54 4.38 12.35
CA VAL A 41 5.48 5.15 11.54
C VAL A 41 4.75 5.74 10.33
N TYR A 42 5.01 7.00 10.06
CA TYR A 42 4.60 7.68 8.84
C TYR A 42 5.79 8.32 8.16
N ILE A 43 6.06 7.93 6.92
CA ILE A 43 7.07 8.54 6.07
C ILE A 43 6.36 9.38 5.02
N SER A 44 6.62 10.68 5.04
CA SER A 44 5.92 11.64 4.18
C SER A 44 6.39 11.58 2.72
N PRO A 45 5.59 12.08 1.76
CA PRO A 45 6.00 12.22 0.36
C PRO A 45 7.29 13.02 0.21
N LYS A 46 7.46 14.06 1.04
CA LYS A 46 8.66 14.90 1.01
C LYS A 46 9.91 14.12 1.36
N MET A 47 9.82 13.28 2.40
CA MET A 47 10.95 12.42 2.80
C MET A 47 11.32 11.43 1.68
N MET A 48 10.32 10.82 1.03
CA MET A 48 10.56 9.89 -0.08
C MET A 48 11.19 10.60 -1.28
N GLN A 49 10.73 11.81 -1.63
CA GLN A 49 11.33 12.62 -2.69
C GLN A 49 12.79 12.96 -2.39
N MET A 50 13.10 13.32 -1.15
CA MET A 50 14.48 13.63 -0.74
C MET A 50 15.36 12.38 -0.83
N ALA A 51 14.90 11.22 -0.35
CA ALA A 51 15.64 9.97 -0.42
C ALA A 51 15.89 9.53 -1.88
N GLY A 52 14.85 9.58 -2.72
CA GLY A 52 14.97 9.26 -4.15
C GLY A 52 15.89 10.21 -4.88
N GLY A 53 15.81 11.51 -4.59
CA GLY A 53 16.71 12.52 -5.16
C GLY A 53 18.17 12.32 -4.75
N PHE A 54 18.40 11.98 -3.47
CA PHE A 54 19.76 11.69 -2.99
C PHE A 54 20.37 10.49 -3.73
N LEU A 55 19.63 9.40 -3.87
CA LEU A 55 20.12 8.21 -4.59
C LEU A 55 20.44 8.53 -6.07
N LYS A 56 19.55 9.25 -6.76
CA LYS A 56 19.77 9.64 -8.15
C LYS A 56 21.01 10.54 -8.32
N ASN A 57 21.18 11.52 -7.44
CA ASN A 57 22.25 12.49 -7.55
C ASN A 57 23.63 11.90 -7.19
N ASN A 58 23.67 10.81 -6.44
CA ASN A 58 24.91 10.14 -6.03
C ASN A 58 25.11 8.78 -6.73
N ALA A 59 24.38 8.52 -7.79
CA ALA A 59 24.48 7.25 -8.53
C ALA A 59 25.80 7.05 -9.27
N GLU A 60 26.52 8.15 -9.64
CA GLU A 60 27.84 8.13 -10.31
C GLU A 60 27.89 7.16 -11.51
N GLY A 61 26.78 7.04 -12.26
CA GLY A 61 26.65 6.12 -13.38
C GLY A 61 26.17 4.71 -13.01
N ASP A 62 25.88 4.43 -11.75
CA ASP A 62 25.21 3.23 -11.30
C ASP A 62 23.72 3.30 -11.68
N LYS A 63 23.36 2.57 -12.75
CA LYS A 63 21.98 2.50 -13.27
C LYS A 63 21.00 1.92 -12.26
N ASP A 64 21.44 1.00 -11.41
CA ASP A 64 20.59 0.39 -10.38
C ASP A 64 20.21 1.43 -9.31
N ALA A 65 21.17 2.24 -8.86
CA ALA A 65 20.93 3.33 -7.92
C ALA A 65 20.02 4.41 -8.53
N GLU A 66 20.20 4.72 -9.82
CA GLU A 66 19.34 5.66 -10.55
C GLU A 66 17.89 5.18 -10.63
N GLN A 67 17.69 3.93 -11.02
CA GLN A 67 16.37 3.30 -11.12
C GLN A 67 15.69 3.19 -9.76
N LEU A 68 16.42 2.76 -8.72
CA LEU A 68 15.90 2.70 -7.35
C LEU A 68 15.52 4.09 -6.85
N GLY A 69 16.33 5.10 -7.10
CA GLY A 69 16.02 6.48 -6.77
C GLY A 69 14.76 7.00 -7.48
N ALA A 70 14.56 6.62 -8.76
CA ALA A 70 13.36 6.93 -9.51
C ALA A 70 12.12 6.25 -8.92
N LEU A 71 12.22 4.99 -8.54
CA LEU A 71 11.16 4.22 -7.90
C LEU A 71 10.76 4.81 -6.54
N ILE A 72 11.75 5.12 -5.69
CA ILE A 72 11.52 5.75 -4.39
C ILE A 72 10.81 7.10 -4.56
N GLY A 73 11.15 7.86 -5.60
CA GLY A 73 10.50 9.13 -5.93
C GLY A 73 9.02 9.00 -6.32
N LYS A 74 8.55 7.82 -6.74
CA LYS A 74 7.14 7.54 -7.02
C LYS A 74 6.31 7.29 -5.75
N ILE A 75 6.97 7.01 -4.62
CA ILE A 75 6.30 6.74 -3.34
C ILE A 75 5.75 8.05 -2.78
N LYS A 76 4.44 8.08 -2.56
CA LYS A 76 3.71 9.23 -1.99
C LYS A 76 3.54 9.15 -0.47
N GLY A 77 4.06 8.11 0.14
CA GLY A 77 4.08 7.92 1.58
C GLY A 77 4.08 6.47 1.97
N ILE A 78 4.61 6.20 3.16
CA ILE A 78 4.57 4.87 3.78
C ILE A 78 3.96 5.02 5.16
N ARG A 79 3.04 4.12 5.50
CA ARG A 79 2.41 4.02 6.82
C ARG A 79 2.70 2.63 7.38
N ILE A 80 3.11 2.55 8.62
CA ILE A 80 3.37 1.30 9.32
C ILE A 80 2.61 1.33 10.64
N LEU A 81 1.87 0.27 10.92
CA LEU A 81 1.22 -0.01 12.19
C LEU A 81 1.66 -1.40 12.62
N SER A 82 2.27 -1.53 13.79
CA SER A 82 2.75 -2.83 14.27
C SER A 82 2.62 -2.97 15.78
N SER A 83 2.46 -4.19 16.25
CA SER A 83 2.44 -4.53 17.67
C SER A 83 2.91 -5.97 17.88
N GLU A 84 3.53 -6.23 19.03
CA GLU A 84 3.90 -7.56 19.49
C GLU A 84 3.15 -7.98 20.77
N GLU A 85 2.11 -7.22 21.14
CA GLU A 85 1.33 -7.38 22.36
C GLU A 85 -0.17 -7.58 22.11
N VAL A 86 -0.55 -8.01 20.89
CA VAL A 86 -1.95 -8.12 20.47
C VAL A 86 -2.25 -9.48 19.87
N ASN A 87 -3.53 -9.85 19.84
CA ASN A 87 -3.97 -11.01 19.06
C ASN A 87 -3.87 -10.67 17.55
N GLY A 88 -2.73 -10.97 16.96
CA GLY A 88 -2.44 -10.62 15.58
C GLY A 88 -3.33 -11.37 14.58
N LYS A 89 -3.79 -12.58 14.87
CA LYS A 89 -4.73 -13.32 14.01
C LYS A 89 -6.08 -12.63 13.91
N SER A 90 -6.58 -12.08 15.01
CA SER A 90 -7.84 -11.32 15.03
C SER A 90 -7.72 -10.04 14.22
N LEU A 91 -6.63 -9.29 14.42
CA LEU A 91 -6.36 -8.05 13.68
C LEU A 91 -6.12 -8.29 12.19
N TYR A 92 -5.44 -9.37 11.85
CA TYR A 92 -5.28 -9.80 10.45
C TYR A 92 -6.64 -10.03 9.78
N THR A 93 -7.53 -10.75 10.45
CA THR A 93 -8.89 -11.01 9.93
C THR A 93 -9.69 -9.72 9.77
N GLU A 94 -9.59 -8.80 10.72
CA GLU A 94 -10.22 -7.48 10.65
C GLU A 94 -9.69 -6.65 9.49
N ALA A 95 -8.35 -6.57 9.35
CA ALA A 95 -7.69 -5.86 8.25
C ALA A 95 -8.11 -6.44 6.90
N MET A 96 -8.08 -7.76 6.74
CA MET A 96 -8.51 -8.44 5.53
C MET A 96 -9.97 -8.15 5.17
N SER A 97 -10.87 -8.20 6.15
CA SER A 97 -12.28 -7.85 5.96
C SER A 97 -12.47 -6.38 5.51
N THR A 98 -11.62 -5.48 6.00
CA THR A 98 -11.65 -4.06 5.61
C THR A 98 -11.15 -3.87 4.18
N LEU A 99 -10.03 -4.50 3.82
CA LEU A 99 -9.41 -4.35 2.51
C LEU A 99 -10.24 -4.99 1.39
N SER A 100 -10.72 -6.21 1.59
CA SER A 100 -11.51 -6.94 0.59
C SER A 100 -12.77 -6.16 0.16
N ARG A 101 -13.36 -5.37 1.06
CA ARG A 101 -14.50 -4.51 0.76
C ARG A 101 -14.14 -3.22 0.01
N ASN A 102 -12.84 -2.89 -0.11
CA ASN A 102 -12.35 -1.62 -0.63
C ASN A 102 -11.48 -1.77 -1.88
N ARG A 103 -11.78 -2.74 -2.74
CA ARG A 103 -11.12 -2.97 -4.05
C ARG A 103 -9.62 -3.29 -3.96
N TYR A 104 -9.19 -3.89 -2.85
CA TYR A 104 -7.84 -4.44 -2.79
C TYR A 104 -7.86 -5.86 -3.33
N GLU A 105 -6.91 -6.16 -4.19
CA GLU A 105 -6.72 -7.46 -4.81
C GLU A 105 -5.51 -8.14 -4.19
N GLU A 106 -5.61 -9.45 -4.03
CA GLU A 106 -4.52 -10.26 -3.50
C GLU A 106 -3.41 -10.39 -4.54
N LEU A 107 -2.19 -10.07 -4.15
CA LEU A 107 -0.99 -10.28 -4.95
C LEU A 107 -0.27 -11.56 -4.53
N MET A 108 -0.21 -11.83 -3.23
CA MET A 108 0.47 -13.00 -2.68
C MET A 108 -0.05 -13.32 -1.28
N ASP A 109 -0.12 -14.62 -0.95
CA ASP A 109 -0.42 -15.16 0.37
C ASP A 109 0.69 -16.12 0.80
N VAL A 110 1.21 -15.92 2.00
CA VAL A 110 2.23 -16.77 2.60
C VAL A 110 1.75 -17.22 3.99
N GLN A 111 1.78 -18.51 4.23
CA GLN A 111 1.45 -19.12 5.52
C GLN A 111 2.68 -19.84 6.05
N ASP A 112 3.16 -19.47 7.23
CA ASP A 112 4.28 -20.13 7.90
C ASP A 112 4.06 -20.23 9.41
N LYS A 113 4.13 -21.47 9.93
CA LYS A 113 4.14 -21.78 11.39
C LYS A 113 3.12 -21.02 12.23
N GLY A 114 1.89 -20.84 11.69
CA GLY A 114 0.79 -20.17 12.39
C GLY A 114 0.78 -18.65 12.27
N SER A 115 1.66 -18.10 11.46
CA SER A 115 1.64 -16.70 11.01
C SER A 115 1.16 -16.61 9.57
N SER A 116 0.38 -15.60 9.28
CA SER A 116 -0.10 -15.27 7.93
C SER A 116 0.55 -13.98 7.47
N LEU A 117 0.97 -13.93 6.22
CA LEU A 117 1.48 -12.74 5.56
C LEU A 117 0.81 -12.61 4.19
N LYS A 118 0.21 -11.46 3.92
CA LYS A 118 -0.47 -11.21 2.65
C LYS A 118 -0.05 -9.87 2.06
N PHE A 119 0.18 -9.89 0.75
CA PHE A 119 0.37 -8.69 -0.04
C PHE A 119 -0.89 -8.42 -0.84
N MET A 120 -1.34 -7.18 -0.80
CA MET A 120 -2.52 -6.72 -1.52
C MET A 120 -2.20 -5.43 -2.25
N ILE A 121 -2.81 -5.25 -3.40
CA ILE A 121 -2.69 -4.02 -4.19
C ILE A 121 -4.06 -3.40 -4.39
N ARG A 122 -4.07 -2.08 -4.53
CA ARG A 122 -5.20 -1.33 -5.06
C ARG A 122 -4.78 -0.68 -6.37
N GLU A 123 -5.40 -1.13 -7.44
CA GLU A 123 -5.14 -0.62 -8.79
C GLU A 123 -6.20 0.38 -9.21
N GLU A 124 -5.80 1.42 -9.94
CA GLU A 124 -6.68 2.39 -10.53
C GLU A 124 -6.03 2.98 -11.79
N GLY A 125 -6.75 2.86 -12.92
CA GLY A 125 -6.28 3.39 -14.20
C GLY A 125 -4.99 2.71 -14.71
N GLY A 126 -4.82 1.41 -14.50
CA GLY A 126 -3.64 0.64 -14.93
C GLY A 126 -2.38 0.92 -14.10
N LEU A 127 -2.52 1.60 -12.96
CA LEU A 127 -1.43 1.87 -12.03
C LEU A 127 -1.79 1.39 -10.63
N ILE A 128 -0.83 0.79 -9.96
CA ILE A 128 -0.95 0.42 -8.56
C ILE A 128 -0.82 1.69 -7.72
N ARG A 129 -1.91 2.04 -7.04
CA ARG A 129 -2.01 3.23 -6.18
C ARG A 129 -1.57 2.96 -4.76
N GLU A 130 -1.67 1.71 -4.35
CA GLU A 130 -1.27 1.28 -3.03
C GLU A 130 -0.84 -0.17 -3.03
N LEU A 131 0.30 -0.45 -2.41
CA LEU A 131 0.76 -1.78 -2.05
C LEU A 131 0.65 -1.91 -0.52
N THR A 132 -0.04 -2.94 -0.06
CA THR A 132 -0.25 -3.20 1.36
C THR A 132 0.30 -4.57 1.71
N MET A 133 1.09 -4.64 2.77
CA MET A 133 1.54 -5.88 3.40
C MET A 133 0.85 -6.01 4.76
N ILE A 134 0.24 -7.16 5.04
CA ILE A 134 -0.40 -7.45 6.31
C ILE A 134 0.17 -8.75 6.84
N SER A 135 0.61 -8.75 8.08
CA SER A 135 0.98 -9.97 8.77
C SER A 135 0.28 -10.09 10.12
N GLY A 136 -0.06 -11.32 10.49
CA GLY A 136 -0.67 -11.63 11.78
C GLY A 136 -0.21 -12.96 12.31
N GLY A 137 0.36 -12.93 13.51
CA GLY A 137 0.76 -14.10 14.29
C GLY A 137 -0.07 -14.22 15.56
N GLU A 138 0.38 -15.06 16.49
CA GLU A 138 -0.33 -15.28 17.76
C GLU A 138 -0.35 -14.02 18.63
N LYS A 139 0.79 -13.31 18.73
CA LYS A 139 0.95 -12.10 19.55
C LYS A 139 1.40 -10.88 18.76
N SER A 140 1.64 -11.01 17.45
CA SER A 140 2.18 -9.96 16.61
C SER A 140 1.25 -9.61 15.46
N PHE A 141 1.21 -8.33 15.13
CA PHE A 141 0.49 -7.79 13.99
C PHE A 141 1.35 -6.72 13.31
N SER A 142 1.34 -6.71 11.99
CA SER A 142 1.93 -5.62 11.22
C SER A 142 1.09 -5.32 9.98
N LEU A 143 0.89 -4.04 9.71
CA LEU A 143 0.29 -3.54 8.49
C LEU A 143 1.18 -2.43 7.95
N ILE A 144 1.67 -2.61 6.73
CA ILE A 144 2.46 -1.63 6.00
C ILE A 144 1.68 -1.23 4.76
N SER A 145 1.46 0.06 4.56
CA SER A 145 0.85 0.63 3.36
C SER A 145 1.84 1.55 2.67
N MET A 146 2.08 1.30 1.39
CA MET A 146 2.92 2.12 0.53
C MET A 146 2.04 2.74 -0.55
N LEU A 147 1.82 4.04 -0.47
CA LEU A 147 1.07 4.83 -1.43
C LEU A 147 1.98 5.31 -2.56
N GLY A 148 1.48 5.32 -3.80
CA GLY A 148 2.29 5.78 -4.92
C GLY A 148 1.59 5.74 -6.26
N SER A 149 2.37 5.59 -7.31
CA SER A 149 1.92 5.33 -8.68
C SER A 149 2.91 4.38 -9.33
N PHE A 150 2.67 3.09 -9.14
CA PHE A 150 3.59 2.03 -9.54
C PHE A 150 3.07 1.27 -10.75
N THR A 151 3.99 0.80 -11.57
CA THR A 151 3.73 -0.26 -12.55
C THR A 151 4.05 -1.62 -11.95
N TYR A 152 3.67 -2.71 -12.60
CA TYR A 152 4.09 -4.06 -12.20
C TYR A 152 5.62 -4.25 -12.31
N GLU A 153 6.28 -3.54 -13.24
CA GLU A 153 7.74 -3.51 -13.33
C GLU A 153 8.38 -2.85 -12.11
N ASP A 154 7.75 -1.78 -11.59
CA ASP A 154 8.20 -1.14 -10.34
C ASP A 154 8.10 -2.12 -9.16
N LEU A 155 7.04 -2.94 -9.08
CA LEU A 155 6.92 -3.96 -8.04
C LEU A 155 7.97 -5.06 -8.18
N ASN A 156 8.26 -5.51 -9.40
CA ASN A 156 9.33 -6.48 -9.66
C ASN A 156 10.68 -5.94 -9.20
N MET A 157 10.98 -4.69 -9.52
CA MET A 157 12.20 -4.02 -9.07
C MET A 157 12.25 -3.91 -7.54
N LEU A 158 11.13 -3.56 -6.90
CA LEU A 158 11.04 -3.50 -5.44
C LEU A 158 11.35 -4.88 -4.83
N ALA A 159 10.77 -5.95 -5.37
CA ALA A 159 10.98 -7.30 -4.92
C ALA A 159 12.44 -7.79 -5.10
N GLU A 160 13.09 -7.38 -6.19
CA GLU A 160 14.48 -7.77 -6.49
C GLU A 160 15.52 -6.97 -5.69
N LYS A 161 15.25 -5.68 -5.43
CA LYS A 161 16.22 -4.76 -4.83
C LYS A 161 16.02 -4.56 -3.32
N THR A 162 14.92 -5.07 -2.75
CA THR A 162 14.65 -4.93 -1.32
C THR A 162 14.48 -6.31 -0.67
N ASN A 163 14.90 -6.42 0.59
CA ASN A 163 14.71 -7.64 1.39
C ASN A 163 13.38 -7.61 2.16
N ILE A 164 12.31 -7.15 1.52
CA ILE A 164 10.98 -7.20 2.15
C ILE A 164 10.58 -8.67 2.33
N PRO A 165 10.30 -9.14 3.55
CA PRO A 165 9.94 -10.53 3.80
C PRO A 165 8.80 -10.99 2.89
N GLY A 166 9.00 -12.10 2.18
CA GLY A 166 8.02 -12.67 1.25
C GLY A 166 8.06 -12.11 -0.18
N MET A 167 8.59 -10.91 -0.41
CA MET A 167 8.65 -10.32 -1.77
C MET A 167 9.63 -11.07 -2.69
N ASP A 168 10.61 -11.76 -2.14
CA ASP A 168 11.52 -12.64 -2.91
C ASP A 168 10.79 -13.81 -3.59
N GLN A 169 9.68 -14.26 -3.01
CA GLN A 169 8.82 -15.29 -3.61
C GLN A 169 8.01 -14.73 -4.79
N TYR A 170 7.57 -13.47 -4.70
CA TYR A 170 6.90 -12.80 -5.81
C TYR A 170 7.79 -12.69 -7.04
N SER A 171 9.04 -12.25 -6.88
CA SER A 171 9.99 -12.13 -8.00
C SER A 171 10.31 -13.48 -8.66
N LYS A 172 10.33 -14.58 -7.90
CA LYS A 172 10.50 -15.94 -8.42
C LYS A 172 9.28 -16.44 -9.18
N GLY A 173 8.07 -16.14 -8.71
CA GLY A 173 6.81 -16.51 -9.36
C GLY A 173 6.50 -15.71 -10.63
N SER A 174 6.96 -14.45 -10.68
CA SER A 174 6.79 -13.55 -11.83
C SER A 174 7.66 -13.96 -13.06
N LYS A 175 8.73 -14.71 -12.84
CA LYS A 175 9.51 -15.34 -13.93
C LYS A 175 8.79 -16.63 -14.35
N GLY A 176 7.70 -16.50 -15.14
CA GLY A 176 6.99 -17.62 -15.71
C GLY A 176 7.92 -18.57 -16.49
N PRO A 177 7.48 -19.82 -16.75
CA PRO A 177 8.29 -20.78 -17.51
C PRO A 177 8.62 -20.20 -18.90
N LYS A 178 9.91 -20.24 -19.25
CA LYS A 178 10.41 -19.87 -20.56
C LYS A 178 9.89 -20.85 -21.61
#